data_2b393b481de38dd5641171815befda85
#
_entry.id   2b393b481de38dd5641171815befda85
#
_cell.length_a   1.000
_cell.length_b   1.000
_cell.length_c   1.000
_cell.angle_alpha   90.00
_cell.angle_beta   90.00
_cell.angle_gamma   90.00
#
_symmetry.space_group_name_H-M   'P 1'
#
loop_
_entity.id
_entity.type
_entity.pdbx_description
1 polymer ?
#
loop_
_entity_poly.entity_id
_entity_poly.type
_entity_poly.pdbx_seq_one_letter_code
_entity_poly.pdbx_strand_id
1 'polypeptide(L)'
;QACPEGGNIFAINGSPTDRNVDEVVRGFNKAIEGSNLNVVYTEYCDNWMAELAGNYVTQGLEVTKDIVGVMCGNDDLASQAVKVLSENRLAGKVAVVAQDADLAACQRIVEGTQEMTVYKPIELEANTAAEFAVALGKGEDITSGEGEYKAVETFNDGTYDIPYYKIDPIAVTAENMDKVIIDGGFHTREDVYLNI
;
A
#
# COMPACT_ATOMS: atom_id res chain seq x y z
N GLN A 1 -8.76 -6.23 -11.26
CA GLN A 1 -10.22 -6.05 -11.18
C GLN A 1 -10.64 -4.67 -11.70
N ALA A 2 -9.98 -3.58 -11.29
CA ALA A 2 -10.33 -2.20 -11.71
C ALA A 2 -10.11 -1.94 -13.22
N CYS A 3 -9.15 -2.62 -13.85
CA CYS A 3 -8.81 -2.45 -15.26
C CYS A 3 -8.86 -3.79 -16.01
N PRO A 4 -10.02 -4.43 -16.17
CA PRO A 4 -10.13 -5.80 -16.71
C PRO A 4 -9.71 -5.89 -18.19
N GLU A 5 -9.84 -4.81 -18.96
CA GLU A 5 -9.43 -4.76 -20.36
C GLU A 5 -7.92 -4.47 -20.52
N GLY A 6 -7.21 -4.19 -19.44
CA GLY A 6 -5.84 -3.73 -19.46
C GLY A 6 -5.71 -2.25 -19.81
N GLY A 7 -4.51 -1.83 -20.21
CA GLY A 7 -4.21 -0.45 -20.62
C GLY A 7 -2.90 0.07 -20.03
N ASN A 8 -2.62 1.33 -20.25
CA ASN A 8 -1.41 1.98 -19.78
C ASN A 8 -1.55 2.44 -18.33
N ILE A 9 -0.49 2.25 -17.55
CA ILE A 9 -0.45 2.66 -16.14
C ILE A 9 0.85 3.38 -15.82
N PHE A 10 0.80 4.25 -14.80
CA PHE A 10 1.99 4.85 -14.20
C PHE A 10 2.36 4.12 -12.91
N ALA A 11 3.66 4.04 -12.62
CA ALA A 11 4.21 3.55 -11.37
C ALA A 11 4.99 4.69 -10.69
N ILE A 12 4.42 5.26 -9.63
CA ILE A 12 5.01 6.32 -8.82
C ILE A 12 5.45 5.72 -7.50
N ASN A 13 6.70 5.34 -7.45
CA ASN A 13 7.27 4.57 -6.36
C ASN A 13 7.75 5.46 -5.20
N GLY A 14 7.98 4.85 -4.03
CA GLY A 14 8.60 5.48 -2.88
C GLY A 14 10.10 5.76 -3.07
N SER A 15 10.83 5.98 -1.98
CA SER A 15 12.25 6.31 -2.02
C SER A 15 13.09 5.16 -2.59
N PRO A 16 13.95 5.41 -3.58
CA PRO A 16 14.80 4.37 -4.17
C PRO A 16 15.86 3.82 -3.21
N THR A 17 16.04 4.44 -2.06
CA THR A 17 16.96 3.98 -1.01
C THR A 17 16.28 3.13 0.05
N ASP A 18 14.98 2.97 -0.01
CA ASP A 18 14.18 2.16 0.91
C ASP A 18 13.95 0.75 0.34
N ARG A 19 14.47 -0.27 1.02
CA ARG A 19 14.31 -1.67 0.62
C ARG A 19 12.85 -2.11 0.50
N ASN A 20 11.93 -1.53 1.26
CA ASN A 20 10.52 -1.84 1.12
C ASN A 20 9.99 -1.52 -0.28
N VAL A 21 10.54 -0.49 -0.93
CA VAL A 21 10.15 -0.12 -2.29
C VAL A 21 10.49 -1.22 -3.28
N ASP A 22 11.64 -1.88 -3.15
CA ASP A 22 12.04 -3.00 -4.01
C ASP A 22 11.03 -4.16 -3.90
N GLU A 23 10.58 -4.45 -2.67
CA GLU A 23 9.61 -5.51 -2.41
C GLU A 23 8.22 -5.17 -2.98
N VAL A 24 7.77 -3.92 -2.82
CA VAL A 24 6.50 -3.45 -3.40
C VAL A 24 6.55 -3.49 -4.92
N VAL A 25 7.62 -2.98 -5.54
CA VAL A 25 7.82 -2.99 -7.00
C VAL A 25 7.86 -4.43 -7.53
N ARG A 26 8.56 -5.33 -6.84
CA ARG A 26 8.60 -6.75 -7.20
C ARG A 26 7.23 -7.40 -7.14
N GLY A 27 6.48 -7.16 -6.06
CA GLY A 27 5.12 -7.67 -5.87
C GLY A 27 4.16 -7.13 -6.93
N PHE A 28 4.23 -5.83 -7.21
CA PHE A 28 3.43 -5.19 -8.24
C PHE A 28 3.72 -5.75 -9.63
N ASN A 29 4.98 -5.82 -10.04
CA ASN A 29 5.37 -6.38 -11.34
C ASN A 29 4.91 -7.83 -11.50
N LYS A 30 5.05 -8.64 -10.44
CA LYS A 30 4.54 -10.02 -10.43
C LYS A 30 3.01 -10.07 -10.57
N ALA A 31 2.28 -9.16 -9.95
CA ALA A 31 0.82 -9.13 -10.00
C ALA A 31 0.27 -8.76 -11.39
N ILE A 32 0.99 -7.92 -12.14
CA ILE A 32 0.59 -7.53 -13.50
C ILE A 32 1.19 -8.44 -14.60
N GLU A 33 2.08 -9.36 -14.24
CA GLU A 33 2.68 -10.31 -15.19
C GLU A 33 1.60 -11.14 -15.89
N GLY A 34 1.65 -11.17 -17.21
CA GLY A 34 0.66 -11.87 -18.04
C GLY A 34 -0.70 -11.17 -18.18
N SER A 35 -0.86 -9.98 -17.58
CA SER A 35 -2.02 -9.11 -17.81
C SER A 35 -1.82 -8.24 -19.06
N ASN A 36 -2.87 -7.51 -19.46
CA ASN A 36 -2.80 -6.51 -20.53
C ASN A 36 -2.44 -5.10 -20.00
N LEU A 37 -1.88 -4.99 -18.78
CA LEU A 37 -1.44 -3.72 -18.22
C LEU A 37 0.01 -3.42 -18.64
N ASN A 38 0.26 -2.19 -19.09
CA ASN A 38 1.57 -1.74 -19.55
C ASN A 38 2.04 -0.57 -18.68
N VAL A 39 3.16 -0.73 -17.98
CA VAL A 39 3.79 0.39 -17.26
C VAL A 39 4.50 1.27 -18.30
N VAL A 40 3.96 2.45 -18.56
CA VAL A 40 4.47 3.39 -19.59
C VAL A 40 5.24 4.56 -18.99
N TYR A 41 5.15 4.76 -17.68
CA TYR A 41 5.87 5.80 -16.96
C TYR A 41 6.21 5.33 -15.55
N THR A 42 7.47 5.49 -15.13
CA THR A 42 7.96 5.04 -13.82
C THR A 42 8.86 6.09 -13.22
N GLU A 43 8.59 6.49 -11.98
CA GLU A 43 9.42 7.42 -11.21
C GLU A 43 9.50 7.00 -9.74
N TYR A 44 10.49 7.56 -9.04
CA TYR A 44 10.78 7.31 -7.64
C TYR A 44 10.83 8.61 -6.86
N CYS A 45 10.10 8.69 -5.76
CA CYS A 45 10.01 9.87 -4.91
C CYS A 45 11.08 9.81 -3.82
N ASP A 46 12.20 10.51 -4.05
CA ASP A 46 13.28 10.61 -3.07
C ASP A 46 12.74 11.00 -1.68
N ASN A 47 13.20 10.27 -0.65
CA ASN A 47 12.78 10.46 0.75
C ASN A 47 11.25 10.46 0.95
N TRP A 48 10.50 9.77 0.09
CA TRP A 48 9.03 9.71 0.13
C TRP A 48 8.34 11.09 0.05
N MET A 49 9.00 12.08 -0.57
CA MET A 49 8.42 13.42 -0.70
C MET A 49 7.20 13.40 -1.62
N ALA A 50 6.03 13.63 -1.04
CA ALA A 50 4.75 13.53 -1.73
C ALA A 50 4.62 14.52 -2.91
N GLU A 51 5.22 15.71 -2.80
CA GLU A 51 5.19 16.73 -3.86
C GLU A 51 5.83 16.24 -5.16
N LEU A 52 6.81 15.33 -5.07
CA LEU A 52 7.42 14.73 -6.25
C LEU A 52 6.42 13.89 -7.04
N ALA A 53 5.54 13.16 -6.35
CA ALA A 53 4.51 12.35 -6.99
C ALA A 53 3.57 13.21 -7.87
N GLY A 54 3.14 14.38 -7.38
CA GLY A 54 2.34 15.31 -8.16
C GLY A 54 3.07 15.79 -9.42
N ASN A 55 4.35 16.15 -9.30
CA ASN A 55 5.17 16.56 -10.42
C ASN A 55 5.33 15.43 -11.45
N TYR A 56 5.58 14.20 -10.99
CA TYR A 56 5.78 13.05 -11.86
C TYR A 56 4.49 12.63 -12.57
N VAL A 57 3.34 12.64 -11.89
CA VAL A 57 2.05 12.40 -12.56
C VAL A 57 1.77 13.47 -13.61
N THR A 58 2.09 14.73 -13.34
CA THR A 58 1.96 15.81 -14.33
C THR A 58 2.83 15.54 -15.57
N GLN A 59 4.11 15.20 -15.36
CA GLN A 59 5.04 14.86 -16.46
C GLN A 59 4.56 13.61 -17.23
N GLY A 60 4.08 12.57 -16.51
CA GLY A 60 3.51 11.38 -17.15
C GLY A 60 2.31 11.72 -18.06
N LEU A 61 1.43 12.63 -17.62
CA LEU A 61 0.28 13.10 -18.41
C LEU A 61 0.68 13.98 -19.61
N GLU A 62 1.88 14.56 -19.60
CA GLU A 62 2.46 15.21 -20.80
C GLU A 62 2.93 14.17 -21.82
N VAL A 63 3.39 13.00 -21.36
CA VAL A 63 3.78 11.88 -22.25
C VAL A 63 2.55 11.21 -22.84
N THR A 64 1.56 10.87 -22.02
CA THR A 64 0.30 10.26 -22.45
C THR A 64 -0.83 10.54 -21.48
N LYS A 65 -2.02 10.81 -22.01
CA LYS A 65 -3.27 10.89 -21.23
C LYS A 65 -4.10 9.61 -21.34
N ASP A 66 -3.66 8.67 -22.16
CA ASP A 66 -4.30 7.36 -22.33
C ASP A 66 -3.78 6.39 -21.26
N ILE A 67 -4.30 6.58 -20.04
CA ILE A 67 -3.96 5.76 -18.87
C ILE A 67 -5.23 5.26 -18.17
N VAL A 68 -5.14 4.06 -17.62
CA VAL A 68 -6.22 3.42 -16.87
C VAL A 68 -5.93 3.33 -15.38
N GLY A 69 -4.67 3.50 -14.97
CA GLY A 69 -4.30 3.42 -13.55
C GLY A 69 -3.00 4.10 -13.19
N VAL A 70 -2.86 4.39 -11.90
CA VAL A 70 -1.63 4.86 -11.25
C VAL A 70 -1.40 4.01 -10.01
N MET A 71 -0.26 3.33 -9.93
CA MET A 71 0.24 2.71 -8.71
C MET A 71 1.12 3.73 -7.99
N CYS A 72 0.80 3.99 -6.73
CA CYS A 72 1.59 4.84 -5.85
C CYS A 72 2.22 4.02 -4.73
N GLY A 73 3.45 4.34 -4.36
CA GLY A 73 4.19 3.64 -3.32
C GLY A 73 3.53 3.70 -1.94
N ASN A 74 2.79 4.78 -1.65
CA ASN A 74 1.97 4.93 -0.45
C ASN A 74 0.81 5.93 -0.67
N ASP A 75 -0.03 6.12 0.35
CA ASP A 75 -1.22 6.96 0.29
C ASP A 75 -0.92 8.46 0.26
N ASP A 76 0.22 8.91 0.81
CA ASP A 76 0.67 10.30 0.67
C ASP A 76 1.00 10.65 -0.79
N LEU A 77 1.73 9.75 -1.47
CA LEU A 77 2.01 9.88 -2.90
C LEU A 77 0.71 9.84 -3.71
N ALA A 78 -0.23 8.95 -3.34
CA ALA A 78 -1.54 8.84 -3.97
C ALA A 78 -2.36 10.13 -3.79
N SER A 79 -2.24 10.83 -2.66
CA SER A 79 -2.92 12.10 -2.42
C SER A 79 -2.53 13.14 -3.48
N GLN A 80 -1.26 13.23 -3.80
CA GLN A 80 -0.79 14.16 -4.85
C GLN A 80 -1.16 13.68 -6.26
N ALA A 81 -1.12 12.36 -6.49
CA ALA A 81 -1.56 11.79 -7.76
C ALA A 81 -3.04 12.09 -8.03
N VAL A 82 -3.93 11.83 -7.06
CA VAL A 82 -5.37 12.12 -7.18
C VAL A 82 -5.64 13.60 -7.38
N LYS A 83 -4.88 14.47 -6.71
CA LYS A 83 -4.99 15.93 -6.93
C LYS A 83 -4.73 16.29 -8.39
N VAL A 84 -3.63 15.83 -8.97
CA VAL A 84 -3.29 16.10 -10.39
C VAL A 84 -4.33 15.47 -11.33
N LEU A 85 -4.79 14.24 -11.04
CA LEU A 85 -5.85 13.61 -11.82
C LEU A 85 -7.16 14.41 -11.75
N SER A 86 -7.50 15.00 -10.59
CA SER A 86 -8.69 15.85 -10.42
C SER A 86 -8.59 17.11 -11.27
N GLU A 87 -7.45 17.79 -11.27
CA GLU A 87 -7.18 18.97 -12.09
C GLU A 87 -7.31 18.67 -13.59
N ASN A 88 -7.03 17.42 -13.99
CA ASN A 88 -7.17 16.93 -15.37
C ASN A 88 -8.52 16.25 -15.66
N ARG A 89 -9.47 16.22 -14.72
CA ARG A 89 -10.80 15.56 -14.81
C ARG A 89 -10.71 14.04 -15.03
N LEU A 90 -9.67 13.42 -14.45
CA LEU A 90 -9.37 12.00 -14.53
C LEU A 90 -9.62 11.26 -13.19
N ALA A 91 -9.79 11.96 -12.08
CA ALA A 91 -10.13 11.35 -10.79
C ALA A 91 -11.44 10.55 -10.90
N GLY A 92 -11.46 9.35 -10.33
CA GLY A 92 -12.57 8.40 -10.43
C GLY A 92 -12.73 7.72 -11.80
N LYS A 93 -11.87 8.07 -12.80
CA LYS A 93 -11.81 7.41 -14.11
C LYS A 93 -10.52 6.62 -14.29
N VAL A 94 -9.45 7.07 -13.66
CA VAL A 94 -8.15 6.40 -13.58
C VAL A 94 -8.07 5.75 -12.20
N ALA A 95 -7.88 4.44 -12.16
CA ALA A 95 -7.77 3.69 -10.93
C ALA A 95 -6.47 4.07 -10.19
N VAL A 96 -6.56 4.49 -8.93
CA VAL A 96 -5.41 4.78 -8.08
C VAL A 96 -5.32 3.72 -7.00
N VAL A 97 -4.14 3.11 -6.85
CA VAL A 97 -3.87 2.11 -5.81
C VAL A 97 -2.62 2.50 -5.03
N ALA A 98 -2.64 2.27 -3.71
CA ALA A 98 -1.55 2.61 -2.82
C ALA A 98 -1.50 1.71 -1.58
N GLN A 99 -0.84 2.15 -0.51
CA GLN A 99 -0.79 1.44 0.78
C GLN A 99 -0.73 2.42 1.95
N ASP A 100 -0.98 1.90 3.14
CA ASP A 100 -0.92 2.39 4.51
C ASP A 100 -2.30 2.63 5.15
N ALA A 101 -3.38 2.68 4.36
CA ALA A 101 -4.75 2.92 4.83
C ALA A 101 -4.90 4.23 5.61
N ASP A 102 -4.22 5.29 5.16
CA ASP A 102 -4.34 6.63 5.73
C ASP A 102 -5.80 7.09 5.69
N LEU A 103 -6.21 7.89 6.66
CA LEU A 103 -7.59 8.38 6.73
C LEU A 103 -8.04 9.04 5.41
N ALA A 104 -7.18 9.90 4.84
CA ALA A 104 -7.46 10.55 3.57
C ALA A 104 -7.61 9.56 2.40
N ALA A 105 -6.89 8.44 2.42
CA ALA A 105 -7.05 7.38 1.42
C ALA A 105 -8.37 6.62 1.62
N CYS A 106 -8.72 6.29 2.87
CA CYS A 106 -10.01 5.68 3.18
C CYS A 106 -11.19 6.56 2.72
N GLN A 107 -11.10 7.87 2.93
CA GLN A 107 -12.07 8.85 2.42
C GLN A 107 -12.15 8.81 0.89
N ARG A 108 -11.02 8.87 0.19
CA ARG A 108 -10.98 8.80 -1.28
C ARG A 108 -11.53 7.50 -1.85
N ILE A 109 -11.34 6.38 -1.13
CA ILE A 109 -11.88 5.08 -1.54
C ILE A 109 -13.39 5.08 -1.48
N VAL A 110 -13.99 5.57 -0.40
CA VAL A 110 -15.45 5.63 -0.28
C VAL A 110 -16.05 6.70 -1.20
N GLU A 111 -15.31 7.77 -1.52
CA GLU A 111 -15.68 8.79 -2.52
C GLU A 111 -15.50 8.31 -3.99
N GLY A 112 -14.78 7.19 -4.22
CA GLY A 112 -14.52 6.62 -5.55
C GLY A 112 -13.41 7.31 -6.35
N THR A 113 -12.48 8.02 -5.70
CA THR A 113 -11.31 8.66 -6.33
C THR A 113 -10.00 7.90 -6.12
N GLN A 114 -10.01 6.90 -5.26
CA GLN A 114 -8.97 5.88 -5.10
C GLN A 114 -9.63 4.50 -5.07
N GLU A 115 -9.04 3.51 -5.71
CA GLU A 115 -9.62 2.17 -5.85
C GLU A 115 -9.33 1.30 -4.63
N MET A 116 -8.11 1.38 -4.11
CA MET A 116 -7.64 0.49 -3.05
C MET A 116 -6.46 1.09 -2.31
N THR A 117 -6.36 0.75 -1.03
CA THR A 117 -5.13 0.86 -0.24
C THR A 117 -4.79 -0.49 0.41
N VAL A 118 -3.58 -0.66 0.87
CA VAL A 118 -3.16 -1.83 1.64
C VAL A 118 -3.04 -1.46 3.10
N TYR A 119 -3.88 -2.07 3.93
CA TYR A 119 -3.80 -1.96 5.39
C TYR A 119 -2.76 -2.94 5.94
N LYS A 120 -1.84 -2.45 6.73
CA LYS A 120 -0.90 -3.24 7.53
C LYS A 120 -1.43 -3.25 8.96
N PRO A 121 -1.67 -4.42 9.60
CA PRO A 121 -2.21 -4.49 10.95
C PRO A 121 -1.16 -4.04 11.99
N ILE A 122 -0.91 -2.74 12.10
CA ILE A 122 0.19 -2.14 12.90
C ILE A 122 0.07 -2.50 14.39
N GLU A 123 -1.15 -2.55 14.92
CA GLU A 123 -1.38 -2.93 16.31
C GLU A 123 -0.93 -4.39 16.56
N LEU A 124 -1.29 -5.31 15.65
CA LEU A 124 -0.85 -6.70 15.72
C LEU A 124 0.67 -6.82 15.60
N GLU A 125 1.29 -6.07 14.69
CA GLU A 125 2.74 -6.02 14.53
C GLU A 125 3.43 -5.54 15.81
N ALA A 126 2.96 -4.44 16.39
CA ALA A 126 3.53 -3.86 17.61
C ALA A 126 3.39 -4.81 18.81
N ASN A 127 2.22 -5.42 18.99
CA ASN A 127 1.97 -6.36 20.07
C ASN A 127 2.83 -7.62 19.92
N THR A 128 2.90 -8.20 18.72
CA THR A 128 3.75 -9.36 18.43
C THR A 128 5.22 -9.04 18.68
N ALA A 129 5.70 -7.90 18.23
CA ALA A 129 7.08 -7.47 18.45
C ALA A 129 7.39 -7.28 19.95
N ALA A 130 6.46 -6.70 20.70
CA ALA A 130 6.61 -6.52 22.15
C ALA A 130 6.66 -7.87 22.89
N GLU A 131 5.78 -8.81 22.55
CA GLU A 131 5.80 -10.16 23.13
C GLU A 131 7.11 -10.89 22.83
N PHE A 132 7.57 -10.87 21.59
CA PHE A 132 8.85 -11.48 21.20
C PHE A 132 10.03 -10.83 21.92
N ALA A 133 10.04 -9.51 22.06
CA ALA A 133 11.09 -8.82 22.80
C ALA A 133 11.14 -9.24 24.27
N VAL A 134 9.98 -9.38 24.92
CA VAL A 134 9.87 -9.84 26.31
C VAL A 134 10.31 -11.30 26.45
N ALA A 135 9.84 -12.18 25.57
CA ALA A 135 10.20 -13.60 25.58
C ALA A 135 11.72 -13.79 25.40
N LEU A 136 12.32 -13.14 24.40
CA LEU A 136 13.77 -13.18 24.15
C LEU A 136 14.56 -12.59 25.33
N GLY A 137 14.07 -11.50 25.95
CA GLY A 137 14.70 -10.92 27.15
C GLY A 137 14.69 -11.84 28.36
N LYS A 138 13.74 -12.77 28.43
CA LYS A 138 13.68 -13.84 29.46
C LYS A 138 14.47 -15.09 29.06
N GLY A 139 15.00 -15.17 27.84
CA GLY A 139 15.66 -16.36 27.31
C GLY A 139 14.69 -17.47 26.89
N GLU A 140 13.43 -17.10 26.62
CA GLU A 140 12.39 -18.03 26.14
C GLU A 140 12.53 -18.24 24.62
N ASP A 141 12.08 -19.40 24.15
CA ASP A 141 12.08 -19.74 22.72
C ASP A 141 10.79 -19.24 22.06
N ILE A 142 10.89 -18.28 21.17
CA ILE A 142 9.75 -17.71 20.41
C ILE A 142 9.19 -18.64 19.34
N THR A 143 9.87 -19.76 19.05
CA THR A 143 9.42 -20.73 18.02
C THR A 143 8.52 -21.82 18.61
N SER A 144 8.69 -22.14 19.90
CA SER A 144 7.99 -23.22 20.58
C SER A 144 7.23 -22.78 21.84
N GLY A 145 7.32 -21.48 22.23
CA GLY A 145 6.71 -20.91 23.42
C GLY A 145 5.19 -21.09 23.50
N GLU A 146 4.63 -20.88 24.71
CA GLU A 146 3.19 -20.92 24.98
C GLU A 146 2.48 -19.59 24.68
N GLY A 147 3.20 -18.58 24.17
CA GLY A 147 2.67 -17.27 23.83
C GLY A 147 1.59 -17.33 22.74
N GLU A 148 0.82 -16.26 22.62
CA GLU A 148 -0.22 -16.11 21.62
C GLU A 148 0.35 -16.15 20.19
N TYR A 149 1.56 -15.58 20.02
CA TYR A 149 2.26 -15.52 18.73
C TYR A 149 3.48 -16.44 18.74
N LYS A 150 3.72 -17.12 17.64
CA LYS A 150 4.87 -18.02 17.45
C LYS A 150 5.53 -17.76 16.11
N ALA A 151 6.83 -17.66 16.11
CA ALA A 151 7.63 -17.62 14.87
C ALA A 151 7.73 -19.03 14.28
N VAL A 152 6.72 -19.42 13.48
CA VAL A 152 6.61 -20.77 12.90
C VAL A 152 7.25 -20.89 11.51
N GLU A 153 7.63 -19.79 10.93
CA GLU A 153 8.33 -19.72 9.64
C GLU A 153 9.78 -19.25 9.85
N THR A 154 10.59 -19.34 8.82
CA THR A 154 11.97 -18.89 8.82
C THR A 154 12.20 -17.97 7.64
N PHE A 155 12.79 -16.81 7.88
CA PHE A 155 13.24 -15.87 6.88
C PHE A 155 14.76 -15.86 6.83
N ASN A 156 15.35 -16.10 5.64
CA ASN A 156 16.80 -16.01 5.43
C ASN A 156 17.18 -14.60 4.98
N ASP A 157 18.01 -13.89 5.76
CA ASP A 157 18.48 -12.53 5.45
C ASP A 157 19.71 -12.50 4.52
N GLY A 158 20.15 -13.67 4.06
CA GLY A 158 21.38 -13.88 3.29
C GLY A 158 22.57 -14.29 4.15
N THR A 159 22.45 -14.26 5.49
CA THR A 159 23.49 -14.62 6.46
C THR A 159 22.96 -15.65 7.47
N TYR A 160 21.74 -15.42 7.98
CA TYR A 160 21.12 -16.22 9.03
C TYR A 160 19.70 -16.62 8.65
N ASP A 161 19.25 -17.76 9.17
CA ASP A 161 17.86 -18.15 9.20
C ASP A 161 17.22 -17.57 10.46
N ILE A 162 16.34 -16.58 10.27
CA ILE A 162 15.71 -15.84 11.36
C ILE A 162 14.30 -16.38 11.58
N PRO A 163 13.92 -16.75 12.82
CA PRO A 163 12.53 -17.08 13.13
C PRO A 163 11.60 -15.95 12.73
N TYR A 164 10.52 -16.28 12.01
CA TYR A 164 9.64 -15.31 11.39
C TYR A 164 8.18 -15.59 11.74
N TYR A 165 7.46 -14.55 12.14
CA TYR A 165 6.02 -14.55 12.27
C TYR A 165 5.43 -13.66 11.20
N LYS A 166 4.70 -14.28 10.26
CA LYS A 166 4.12 -13.58 9.12
C LYS A 166 2.80 -12.91 9.49
N ILE A 167 2.70 -11.62 9.25
CA ILE A 167 1.46 -10.86 9.32
C ILE A 167 1.09 -10.44 7.90
N ASP A 168 -0.05 -10.94 7.41
CA ASP A 168 -0.49 -10.63 6.06
C ASP A 168 -1.14 -9.25 5.99
N PRO A 169 -0.70 -8.38 5.06
CA PRO A 169 -1.38 -7.13 4.78
C PRO A 169 -2.75 -7.40 4.12
N ILE A 170 -3.68 -6.45 4.26
CA ILE A 170 -5.05 -6.59 3.79
C ILE A 170 -5.33 -5.52 2.72
N ALA A 171 -5.75 -5.93 1.53
CA ALA A 171 -6.25 -4.99 0.52
C ALA A 171 -7.62 -4.45 0.97
N VAL A 172 -7.72 -3.12 1.03
CA VAL A 172 -8.92 -2.39 1.45
C VAL A 172 -9.50 -1.65 0.26
N THR A 173 -10.76 -1.94 -0.02
CA THR A 173 -11.60 -1.32 -1.04
C THR A 173 -12.88 -0.78 -0.41
N ALA A 174 -13.73 -0.10 -1.16
CA ALA A 174 -15.03 0.34 -0.67
C ALA A 174 -15.90 -0.82 -0.14
N GLU A 175 -15.75 -2.03 -0.71
CA GLU A 175 -16.55 -3.20 -0.33
C GLU A 175 -16.25 -3.73 1.07
N ASN A 176 -14.99 -3.62 1.53
CA ASN A 176 -14.57 -4.14 2.83
C ASN A 176 -14.11 -3.07 3.83
N MET A 177 -14.29 -1.80 3.50
CA MET A 177 -13.89 -0.65 4.32
C MET A 177 -14.43 -0.75 5.75
N ASP A 178 -15.74 -0.98 5.90
CA ASP A 178 -16.36 -1.09 7.21
C ASP A 178 -15.76 -2.24 8.03
N LYS A 179 -15.63 -3.42 7.42
CA LYS A 179 -15.16 -4.61 8.11
C LYS A 179 -13.69 -4.49 8.54
N VAL A 180 -12.83 -3.95 7.68
CA VAL A 180 -11.37 -3.95 7.91
C VAL A 180 -10.94 -2.74 8.72
N ILE A 181 -11.44 -1.56 8.37
CA ILE A 181 -10.97 -0.29 8.94
C ILE A 181 -11.83 0.15 10.12
N ILE A 182 -13.17 0.12 9.98
CA ILE A 182 -14.08 0.63 11.01
C ILE A 182 -14.23 -0.39 12.15
N ASP A 183 -14.67 -1.60 11.86
CA ASP A 183 -14.85 -2.67 12.85
C ASP A 183 -13.50 -3.10 13.45
N GLY A 184 -12.42 -2.98 12.67
CA GLY A 184 -11.04 -3.17 13.11
C GLY A 184 -10.51 -2.06 14.03
N GLY A 185 -11.23 -0.94 14.18
CA GLY A 185 -10.89 0.16 15.08
C GLY A 185 -9.74 1.06 14.60
N PHE A 186 -9.32 0.96 13.34
CA PHE A 186 -8.21 1.75 12.81
C PHE A 186 -8.60 3.21 12.54
N HIS A 187 -9.80 3.44 11.98
CA HIS A 187 -10.41 4.76 11.84
C HIS A 187 -11.88 4.71 12.25
N THR A 188 -12.44 5.88 12.65
CA THR A 188 -13.87 5.95 12.97
C THR A 188 -14.71 6.06 11.70
N ARG A 189 -15.97 5.62 11.79
CA ARG A 189 -16.91 5.73 10.68
C ARG A 189 -17.17 7.20 10.31
N GLU A 190 -17.33 8.05 11.32
CA GLU A 190 -17.56 9.48 11.12
C GLU A 190 -16.44 10.15 10.35
N ASP A 191 -15.18 9.75 10.61
CA ASP A 191 -14.03 10.32 9.93
C ASP A 191 -13.92 9.82 8.48
N VAL A 192 -14.11 8.50 8.26
CA VAL A 192 -13.99 7.91 6.92
C VAL A 192 -15.08 8.40 5.98
N TYR A 193 -16.33 8.52 6.46
CA TYR A 193 -17.49 8.92 5.66
C TYR A 193 -17.83 10.41 5.79
N LEU A 194 -16.86 11.24 6.20
CA LEU A 194 -17.07 12.66 6.49
C LEU A 194 -17.70 13.46 5.33
N ASN A 195 -17.37 13.08 4.10
CA ASN A 195 -17.75 13.83 2.89
C ASN A 195 -18.89 13.15 2.08
N ILE A 196 -19.55 12.13 2.62
CA ILE A 196 -20.60 11.37 1.92
C ILE A 196 -21.94 11.49 2.63
#